data_ba87334bd34cf8929a491b3ea3288b2b
#
_entry.id   ba87334bd34cf8929a491b3ea3288b2b
#
_cell.length_a   1.000
_cell.length_b   1.000
_cell.length_c   1.000
_cell.angle_alpha   90.00
_cell.angle_beta   90.00
_cell.angle_gamma   90.00
#
_symmetry.space_group_name_H-M   'P 1'
#
loop_
_entity.id
_entity.type
_entity.pdbx_description
1 polymer ?
#
loop_
_entity_poly.entity_id
_entity_poly.type
_entity_poly.pdbx_seq_one_letter_code
_entity_poly.pdbx_strand_id
1 'polypeptide(L)'
;MSNFWNELESGLQTAVEECEKAGRKAVTKTRRAMKEAELRRTLRDKYADLGRLVYDARGQEALDEEEVTNLCISIGAIREALEEMEEVKSAEKKYKICACGRKNDKDAAFCQGCGGKL
;
A
#
# COMPACT_ATOMS: atom_id res chain seq x y z
N MET A 1 -8.04 9.20 -8.18
CA MET A 1 -7.28 8.27 -7.34
C MET A 1 -5.84 8.71 -7.14
N SER A 2 -5.09 9.00 -8.20
CA SER A 2 -3.71 9.50 -8.04
C SER A 2 -3.62 10.81 -7.27
N ASN A 3 -4.58 11.72 -7.45
CA ASN A 3 -4.63 12.99 -6.71
C ASN A 3 -4.82 12.78 -5.20
N PHE A 4 -5.66 11.81 -4.82
CA PHE A 4 -5.86 11.46 -3.42
C PHE A 4 -4.55 11.05 -2.75
N TRP A 5 -3.77 10.19 -3.39
CA TRP A 5 -2.49 9.73 -2.85
C TRP A 5 -1.48 10.87 -2.76
N ASN A 6 -1.42 11.73 -3.78
CA ASN A 6 -0.51 12.87 -3.78
C ASN A 6 -0.84 13.86 -2.66
N GLU A 7 -2.12 14.15 -2.47
CA GLU A 7 -2.56 15.02 -1.39
C GLU A 7 -2.28 14.43 -0.01
N LEU A 8 -2.52 13.13 0.15
CA LEU A 8 -2.27 12.41 1.39
C LEU A 8 -0.77 12.38 1.70
N GLU A 9 0.05 12.04 0.72
CA GLU A 9 1.50 12.02 0.89
C GLU A 9 2.05 13.40 1.24
N SER A 10 1.56 14.43 0.58
CA SER A 10 1.98 15.81 0.83
C SER A 10 1.62 16.25 2.24
N GLY A 11 0.40 15.97 2.68
CA GLY A 11 -0.04 16.29 4.04
C GLY A 11 0.73 15.53 5.12
N LEU A 12 0.96 14.25 4.89
CA LEU A 12 1.74 13.41 5.80
C LEU A 12 3.21 13.79 5.79
N GLN A 13 3.74 14.17 4.65
CA GLN A 13 5.12 14.65 4.52
C GLN A 13 5.34 15.91 5.37
N THR A 14 4.42 16.87 5.30
CA THR A 14 4.46 18.08 6.11
C THR A 14 4.42 17.74 7.61
N ALA A 15 3.52 16.85 8.00
CA ALA A 15 3.42 16.38 9.38
C ALA A 15 4.72 15.73 9.86
N VAL A 16 5.36 14.93 9.01
CA VAL A 16 6.64 14.28 9.32
C VAL A 16 7.74 15.31 9.54
N GLU A 17 7.79 16.35 8.71
CA GLU A 17 8.78 17.41 8.83
C GLU A 17 8.64 18.19 10.14
N GLU A 18 7.41 18.36 10.61
CA GLU A 18 7.10 19.06 11.85
C GLU A 18 7.27 18.21 13.10
N CYS A 19 7.26 16.88 12.95
CA CYS A 19 7.34 15.94 14.07
C CYS A 19 8.77 15.54 14.39
N GLU A 20 8.99 15.19 15.67
CA GLU A 20 10.23 14.53 16.08
C GLU A 20 10.33 13.13 15.46
N LYS A 21 11.56 12.55 15.45
CA LYS A 21 11.82 11.23 14.87
C LYS A 21 10.89 10.13 15.36
N ALA A 22 10.44 10.17 16.62
CA ALA A 22 9.49 9.20 17.18
C ALA A 22 8.12 9.28 16.51
N GLY A 23 7.64 10.50 16.21
CA GLY A 23 6.39 10.73 15.50
C GLY A 23 6.47 10.31 14.04
N ARG A 24 7.65 10.44 13.42
CA ARG A 24 7.89 10.05 12.03
C ARG A 24 7.55 8.58 11.77
N LYS A 25 7.94 7.69 12.69
CA LYS A 25 7.64 6.25 12.57
C LYS A 25 6.14 5.97 12.61
N ALA A 26 5.41 6.60 13.52
CA ALA A 26 3.96 6.46 13.65
C ALA A 26 3.24 6.98 12.39
N VAL A 27 3.66 8.13 11.87
CA VAL A 27 3.11 8.71 10.62
C VAL A 27 3.33 7.77 9.44
N THR A 28 4.51 7.18 9.32
CA THR A 28 4.83 6.23 8.25
C THR A 28 3.93 4.99 8.32
N LYS A 29 3.70 4.43 9.50
CA LYS A 29 2.79 3.29 9.70
C LYS A 29 1.36 3.63 9.32
N THR A 30 0.87 4.79 9.74
CA THR A 30 -0.47 5.27 9.43
C THR A 30 -0.64 5.44 7.93
N ARG A 31 0.32 6.05 7.26
CA ARG A 31 0.30 6.22 5.80
C ARG A 31 0.23 4.88 5.08
N ARG A 32 1.01 3.89 5.51
CA ARG A 32 0.98 2.55 4.91
C ARG A 32 -0.37 1.86 5.11
N ALA A 33 -0.96 1.98 6.29
CA ALA A 33 -2.26 1.39 6.59
C ALA A 33 -3.36 2.01 5.73
N MET A 34 -3.34 3.32 5.54
CA MET A 34 -4.30 4.02 4.68
C MET A 34 -4.14 3.63 3.21
N LYS A 35 -2.91 3.53 2.75
CA LYS A 35 -2.60 3.11 1.38
C LYS A 35 -3.06 1.67 1.12
N GLU A 36 -2.81 0.78 2.05
CA GLU A 36 -3.26 -0.61 1.98
C GLU A 36 -4.79 -0.70 1.90
N ALA A 37 -5.49 0.03 2.77
CA ALA A 37 -6.96 0.05 2.78
C ALA A 37 -7.52 0.55 1.45
N GLU A 38 -6.93 1.59 0.87
CA GLU A 38 -7.35 2.11 -0.43
C GLU A 38 -7.08 1.12 -1.57
N LEU A 39 -5.93 0.47 -1.56
CA LEU A 39 -5.61 -0.56 -2.55
C LEU A 39 -6.58 -1.74 -2.47
N ARG A 40 -6.94 -2.19 -1.26
CA ARG A 40 -7.92 -3.27 -1.08
C ARG A 40 -9.29 -2.87 -1.58
N ARG A 41 -9.72 -1.63 -1.34
CA ARG A 41 -10.99 -1.12 -1.84
C ARG A 41 -10.99 -1.06 -3.36
N THR A 42 -9.95 -0.52 -3.96
CA THR A 42 -9.80 -0.46 -5.41
C THR A 42 -9.80 -1.86 -6.03
N LEU A 43 -9.14 -2.80 -5.38
CA LEU A 43 -9.13 -4.21 -5.83
C LEU A 43 -10.54 -4.79 -5.85
N ARG A 44 -11.32 -4.57 -4.81
CA ARG A 44 -12.73 -5.02 -4.77
C ARG A 44 -13.55 -4.40 -5.89
N ASP A 45 -13.38 -3.11 -6.15
CA ASP A 45 -14.08 -2.41 -7.22
C ASP A 45 -13.71 -2.98 -8.59
N LYS A 46 -12.44 -3.28 -8.81
CA LYS A 46 -11.97 -3.88 -10.07
C LYS A 46 -12.52 -5.29 -10.27
N TYR A 47 -12.56 -6.11 -9.22
CA TYR A 47 -13.19 -7.43 -9.29
C TYR A 47 -14.69 -7.32 -9.56
N ALA A 48 -15.37 -6.36 -8.96
CA ALA A 48 -16.79 -6.14 -9.19
C ALA A 48 -17.05 -5.71 -10.64
N ASP A 49 -16.23 -4.84 -11.19
CA ASP A 49 -16.32 -4.41 -12.59
C ASP A 49 -16.10 -5.60 -13.53
N LEU A 50 -15.11 -6.41 -13.26
CA LEU A 50 -14.83 -7.61 -14.06
C LEU A 50 -16.00 -8.59 -14.00
N GLY A 51 -16.55 -8.81 -12.80
CA GLY A 51 -17.71 -9.68 -12.60
C GLY A 51 -18.94 -9.19 -13.35
N ARG A 52 -19.22 -7.90 -13.30
CA ARG A 52 -20.34 -7.30 -14.04
C ARG A 52 -20.15 -7.46 -15.54
N LEU A 53 -18.95 -7.22 -16.03
CA LEU A 53 -18.63 -7.33 -17.46
C LEU A 53 -18.87 -8.75 -17.98
N VAL A 54 -18.41 -9.75 -17.23
CA VAL A 54 -18.60 -11.16 -17.57
C VAL A 54 -20.06 -11.56 -17.46
N TYR A 55 -20.74 -11.15 -16.40
CA TYR A 55 -22.14 -11.47 -16.21
C TYR A 55 -23.04 -10.88 -17.32
N ASP A 56 -22.80 -9.62 -17.67
CA ASP A 56 -23.60 -8.92 -18.68
C ASP A 56 -23.37 -9.50 -20.09
N ALA A 57 -22.17 -10.01 -20.36
CA ALA A 57 -21.85 -10.65 -21.63
C ALA A 57 -22.45 -12.06 -21.75
N ARG A 58 -22.96 -12.62 -20.66
CA ARG A 58 -23.46 -13.99 -20.64
C ARG A 58 -24.75 -14.11 -21.47
N GLY A 59 -24.67 -14.85 -22.56
CA GLY A 59 -25.82 -15.19 -23.40
C GLY A 59 -26.30 -14.11 -24.36
N GLN A 60 -25.61 -12.98 -24.47
CA GLN A 60 -26.03 -11.88 -25.37
C GLN A 60 -24.95 -11.47 -26.35
N GLU A 61 -23.97 -10.74 -25.93
CA GLU A 61 -22.91 -10.21 -26.81
C GLU A 61 -21.56 -10.81 -26.48
N ALA A 62 -20.63 -10.65 -27.42
CA ALA A 62 -19.24 -11.04 -27.17
C ALA A 62 -18.66 -10.19 -26.03
N LEU A 63 -17.88 -10.84 -25.17
CA LEU A 63 -17.15 -10.20 -24.10
C LEU A 63 -16.12 -9.22 -24.69
N ASP A 64 -16.03 -8.01 -24.15
CA ASP A 64 -15.00 -7.06 -24.53
C ASP A 64 -13.65 -7.50 -23.95
N GLU A 65 -12.87 -8.19 -24.77
CA GLU A 65 -11.57 -8.75 -24.37
C GLU A 65 -10.56 -7.67 -23.97
N GLU A 66 -10.62 -6.50 -24.61
CA GLU A 66 -9.73 -5.38 -24.27
C GLU A 66 -10.01 -4.87 -22.87
N GLU A 67 -11.26 -4.68 -22.53
CA GLU A 67 -11.66 -4.23 -21.19
C GLU A 67 -11.31 -5.28 -20.13
N VAL A 68 -11.54 -6.56 -20.40
CA VAL A 68 -11.14 -7.66 -19.54
C VAL A 68 -9.62 -7.64 -19.30
N THR A 69 -8.85 -7.49 -20.36
CA THR A 69 -7.38 -7.44 -20.28
C THR A 69 -6.93 -6.26 -19.43
N ASN A 70 -7.51 -5.08 -19.63
CA ASN A 70 -7.16 -3.89 -18.85
C ASN A 70 -7.49 -4.07 -17.37
N LEU A 71 -8.63 -4.66 -17.04
CA LEU A 71 -9.01 -4.96 -15.66
C LEU A 71 -8.05 -5.98 -15.04
N CYS A 72 -7.68 -7.01 -15.77
CA CYS A 72 -6.72 -8.02 -15.29
C CYS A 72 -5.34 -7.42 -15.02
N ILE A 73 -4.88 -6.53 -15.87
CA ILE A 73 -3.59 -5.82 -15.68
C ILE A 73 -3.66 -4.97 -14.40
N SER A 74 -4.75 -4.22 -14.22
CA SER A 74 -4.94 -3.39 -13.03
C SER A 74 -5.00 -4.22 -11.75
N ILE A 75 -5.74 -5.33 -11.77
CA ILE A 75 -5.85 -6.26 -10.64
C ILE A 75 -4.48 -6.83 -10.31
N GLY A 76 -3.73 -7.27 -11.31
CA GLY A 76 -2.40 -7.83 -11.11
C GLY A 76 -1.45 -6.82 -10.44
N ALA A 77 -1.45 -5.58 -10.91
CA ALA A 77 -0.61 -4.53 -10.33
C ALA A 77 -0.97 -4.23 -8.88
N ILE A 78 -2.27 -4.17 -8.56
CA ILE A 78 -2.73 -3.92 -7.18
C ILE A 78 -2.36 -5.10 -6.26
N ARG A 79 -2.56 -6.32 -6.71
CA ARG A 79 -2.21 -7.51 -5.94
C ARG A 79 -0.72 -7.57 -5.66
N GLU A 80 0.11 -7.25 -6.63
CA GLU A 80 1.56 -7.21 -6.48
C GLU A 80 1.97 -6.15 -5.44
N ALA A 81 1.38 -4.97 -5.49
CA ALA A 81 1.62 -3.93 -4.49
C ALA A 81 1.22 -4.38 -3.08
N LEU A 82 0.09 -5.08 -2.95
CA LEU A 82 -0.35 -5.62 -1.65
C LEU A 82 0.58 -6.71 -1.13
N GLU A 83 1.11 -7.57 -2.00
CA GLU A 83 2.10 -8.58 -1.63
C GLU A 83 3.38 -7.95 -1.08
N GLU A 84 3.87 -6.91 -1.74
CA GLU A 84 5.04 -6.16 -1.27
C GLU A 84 4.80 -5.56 0.12
N MET A 85 3.61 -5.04 0.38
CA MET A 85 3.24 -4.53 1.69
C MET A 85 3.20 -5.62 2.76
N GLU A 86 2.71 -6.81 2.42
CA GLU A 86 2.72 -7.96 3.34
C GLU A 86 4.13 -8.42 3.66
N GLU A 87 5.03 -8.41 2.69
CA GLU A 87 6.44 -8.73 2.91
C GLU A 87 7.09 -7.76 3.90
N VAL A 88 6.81 -6.48 3.76
CA VAL A 88 7.28 -5.44 4.70
C VAL A 88 6.74 -5.70 6.10
N LYS A 89 5.46 -6.01 6.24
CA LYS A 89 4.85 -6.34 7.54
C LYS A 89 5.48 -7.58 8.17
N SER A 90 5.73 -8.61 7.36
CA SER A 90 6.37 -9.84 7.82
C SER A 90 7.79 -9.57 8.30
N ALA A 91 8.54 -8.73 7.59
CA ALA A 91 9.87 -8.31 7.99
C ALA A 91 9.83 -7.52 9.32
N GLU A 92 8.84 -6.67 9.52
CA GLU A 92 8.66 -5.90 10.76
C GLU A 92 8.36 -6.78 11.98
N LYS A 93 7.76 -7.93 11.79
CA LYS A 93 7.54 -8.90 12.88
C LYS A 93 8.83 -9.53 13.39
N LYS A 94 9.81 -9.69 12.49
CA LYS A 94 11.12 -10.29 12.81
C LYS A 94 12.14 -9.25 13.24
N TYR A 95 12.03 -8.06 12.70
CA TYR A 95 12.99 -6.97 12.88
C TYR A 95 12.23 -5.68 13.12
N LYS A 96 12.86 -4.73 13.81
CA LYS A 96 12.39 -3.35 13.85
C LYS A 96 13.01 -2.59 12.68
N ILE A 97 12.18 -2.01 11.84
CA ILE A 97 12.63 -1.21 10.71
C ILE A 97 12.55 0.26 11.11
N CYS A 98 13.69 0.93 11.11
CA CYS A 98 13.77 2.36 11.39
C CYS A 98 13.15 3.17 10.24
N ALA A 99 12.71 4.39 10.53
CA ALA A 99 12.22 5.32 9.52
C ALA A 99 13.28 5.62 8.43
N CYS A 100 14.57 5.44 8.74
CA CYS A 100 15.66 5.55 7.77
C CYS A 100 15.77 4.36 6.82
N GLY A 101 14.98 3.30 7.04
CA GLY A 101 14.94 2.11 6.21
C GLY A 101 15.82 0.94 6.68
N ARG A 102 16.62 1.13 7.71
CA ARG A 102 17.51 0.08 8.21
C ARG A 102 16.76 -0.92 9.08
N LYS A 103 17.02 -2.21 8.87
CA LYS A 103 16.55 -3.30 9.73
C LYS A 103 17.39 -3.36 10.99
N ASN A 104 16.74 -3.45 12.13
CA ASN A 104 17.39 -3.61 13.43
C ASN A 104 16.77 -4.81 14.15
N ASP A 105 17.48 -5.32 15.17
CA ASP A 105 16.95 -6.40 15.97
C ASP A 105 15.64 -6.01 16.64
N LYS A 106 14.77 -6.99 16.85
CA LYS A 106 13.48 -6.79 17.48
C LYS A 106 13.60 -6.11 18.85
N ASP A 107 14.66 -6.38 19.58
CA ASP A 107 14.90 -5.84 20.92
C ASP A 107 15.74 -4.57 20.94
N ALA A 108 16.17 -4.08 19.78
CA ALA A 108 16.97 -2.86 19.68
C ALA A 108 16.18 -1.63 20.14
N ALA A 109 16.79 -0.80 20.98
CA ALA A 109 16.19 0.46 21.43
C ALA A 109 16.49 1.62 20.47
N PHE A 110 17.61 1.54 19.75
CA PHE A 110 18.07 2.57 18.82
C PHE A 110 18.53 1.96 17.51
N CYS A 111 18.37 2.71 16.42
CA CYS A 111 18.85 2.29 15.12
C CYS A 111 20.37 2.33 15.07
N GLN A 112 20.99 1.25 14.61
CA GLN A 112 22.45 1.19 14.44
C GLN A 112 22.95 2.06 13.27
N GLY A 113 22.06 2.44 12.35
CA GLY A 113 22.43 3.26 11.21
C GLY A 113 22.37 4.76 11.49
N CYS A 114 21.22 5.25 11.96
CA CYS A 114 20.97 6.68 12.16
C CYS A 114 20.98 7.12 13.63
N GLY A 115 21.03 6.19 14.58
CA GLY A 115 20.99 6.48 16.01
C GLY A 115 19.62 6.92 16.52
N GLY A 116 18.59 6.87 15.70
CA GLY A 116 17.23 7.22 16.09
C GLY A 116 16.59 6.17 17.01
N LYS A 117 15.68 6.62 17.87
CA LYS A 117 14.93 5.73 18.77
C LYS A 117 13.96 4.86 17.96
N LEU A 118 13.94 3.58 18.28
CA LEU A 118 13.05 2.59 17.66
C LEU A 118 11.74 2.40 18.43
#